data_317ca3fa12d7d826c0adc8e74bdcfd11
#
_entry.id   317ca3fa12d7d826c0adc8e74bdcfd11
#
_cell.length_a   1.000
_cell.length_b   1.000
_cell.length_c   1.000
_cell.angle_alpha   90.00
_cell.angle_beta   90.00
_cell.angle_gamma   90.00
#
_symmetry.space_group_name_H-M   'P 1'
#
loop_
_entity.id
_entity.type
_entity.pdbx_description
1 polymer ?
#
loop_
_entity_poly.entity_id
_entity_poly.type
_entity_poly.pdbx_seq_one_letter_code
_entity_poly.pdbx_strand_id
1 'polypeptide(L)'
;MKPIIRLGYIDLSFHAASAALVQRILERHGYEVQVSAAPHEDMFRRYGAGAVDMLASAWLPASHGDYLAPYAAQTRTLGVLYRPYCIWGVPDYVPVDAVQSVADLLRPEVATRMTRLIQGINPGAGISRFSKAIIQQYGLDRLGYHFENGTQADCFMRYEQAHARREWCVVPLWHPQFLHHSHRIRPLDEPLGLLGGQDDATLIVSEPFARDMPAALLEELNRLSPGNAVISELDHLICRGGMSALQAADAWLARSAAL
;
A
#
# COMPACT_ATOMS: atom_id res chain seq x y z
N MET A 1 -19.64 2.22 30.02
CA MET A 1 -19.56 2.33 28.53
C MET A 1 -18.21 1.79 28.11
N LYS A 2 -18.12 1.14 26.95
CA LYS A 2 -16.82 0.75 26.40
C LYS A 2 -16.07 2.02 25.98
N PRO A 3 -14.74 2.10 26.18
CA PRO A 3 -13.96 3.19 25.63
C PRO A 3 -14.00 3.15 24.10
N ILE A 4 -14.15 4.31 23.46
CA ILE A 4 -14.22 4.43 22.01
C ILE A 4 -12.82 4.76 21.47
N ILE A 5 -12.42 4.11 20.38
CA ILE A 5 -11.24 4.45 19.61
C ILE A 5 -11.60 4.67 18.13
N ARG A 6 -11.12 5.76 17.54
CA ARG A 6 -11.30 6.09 16.14
C ARG A 6 -10.08 5.62 15.35
N LEU A 7 -10.27 4.51 14.61
CA LEU A 7 -9.22 3.89 13.79
C LEU A 7 -9.35 4.36 12.34
N GLY A 8 -8.33 5.01 11.83
CA GLY A 8 -8.22 5.42 10.43
C GLY A 8 -7.39 4.48 9.58
N TYR A 9 -7.68 4.44 8.30
CA TYR A 9 -6.81 3.81 7.29
C TYR A 9 -6.94 4.52 5.94
N ILE A 10 -5.90 4.43 5.11
CA ILE A 10 -5.94 4.95 3.75
C ILE A 10 -6.88 4.08 2.91
N ASP A 11 -7.77 4.69 2.14
CA ASP A 11 -8.82 4.00 1.36
C ASP A 11 -8.25 3.16 0.21
N LEU A 12 -7.60 2.05 0.61
CA LEU A 12 -7.05 1.00 -0.24
C LEU A 12 -7.26 -0.35 0.46
N SER A 13 -7.50 -1.41 -0.30
CA SER A 13 -7.92 -2.71 0.23
C SER A 13 -6.93 -3.38 1.19
N PHE A 14 -5.64 -3.32 0.91
CA PHE A 14 -4.60 -3.86 1.80
C PHE A 14 -4.43 -3.04 3.10
N HIS A 15 -4.73 -1.73 3.09
CA HIS A 15 -4.83 -0.94 4.31
C HIS A 15 -6.08 -1.31 5.12
N ALA A 16 -7.21 -1.56 4.44
CA ALA A 16 -8.42 -2.07 5.09
C ALA A 16 -8.16 -3.43 5.75
N ALA A 17 -7.41 -4.33 5.10
CA ALA A 17 -7.00 -5.61 5.67
C ALA A 17 -6.20 -5.43 6.97
N SER A 18 -5.22 -4.53 6.96
CA SER A 18 -4.40 -4.21 8.13
C SER A 18 -5.23 -3.61 9.25
N ALA A 19 -6.12 -2.67 8.92
CA ALA A 19 -7.01 -2.02 9.89
C ALA A 19 -7.96 -3.03 10.54
N ALA A 20 -8.46 -4.01 9.78
CA ALA A 20 -9.33 -5.06 10.31
C ALA A 20 -8.64 -5.95 11.35
N LEU A 21 -7.36 -6.29 11.16
CA LEU A 21 -6.56 -7.01 12.15
C LEU A 21 -6.40 -6.20 13.44
N VAL A 22 -6.06 -4.92 13.32
CA VAL A 22 -5.93 -4.00 14.45
C VAL A 22 -7.27 -3.83 15.16
N GLN A 23 -8.37 -3.66 14.42
CA GLN A 23 -9.72 -3.56 14.97
C GLN A 23 -10.05 -4.76 15.85
N ARG A 24 -9.78 -5.99 15.40
CA ARG A 24 -10.07 -7.19 16.19
C ARG A 24 -9.26 -7.28 17.49
N ILE A 25 -8.03 -6.80 17.50
CA ILE A 25 -7.24 -6.70 18.73
C ILE A 25 -7.88 -5.70 19.69
N LEU A 26 -8.21 -4.50 19.22
CA LEU A 26 -8.84 -3.46 20.04
C LEU A 26 -10.18 -3.93 20.63
N GLU A 27 -11.02 -4.59 19.82
CA GLU A 27 -12.30 -5.13 20.27
C GLU A 27 -12.16 -6.21 21.34
N ARG A 28 -11.14 -7.09 21.23
CA ARG A 28 -10.81 -8.09 22.27
C ARG A 28 -10.41 -7.46 23.58
N HIS A 29 -9.78 -6.30 23.53
CA HIS A 29 -9.44 -5.48 24.74
C HIS A 29 -10.60 -4.61 25.24
N GLY A 30 -11.79 -4.78 24.68
CA GLY A 30 -13.02 -4.15 25.18
C GLY A 30 -13.30 -2.77 24.61
N TYR A 31 -12.59 -2.31 23.59
CA TYR A 31 -12.89 -1.06 22.90
C TYR A 31 -14.08 -1.18 21.96
N GLU A 32 -14.82 -0.09 21.81
CA GLU A 32 -15.69 0.14 20.66
C GLU A 32 -14.88 0.85 19.58
N VAL A 33 -14.74 0.23 18.40
CA VAL A 33 -13.88 0.75 17.33
C VAL A 33 -14.71 1.42 16.25
N GLN A 34 -14.50 2.73 16.07
CA GLN A 34 -15.08 3.49 14.98
C GLN A 34 -14.05 3.60 13.84
N VAL A 35 -14.32 2.89 12.74
CA VAL A 35 -13.39 2.80 11.61
C VAL A 35 -13.76 3.80 10.53
N SER A 36 -12.78 4.49 9.97
CA SER A 36 -12.95 5.40 8.84
C SER A 36 -11.84 5.27 7.80
N ALA A 37 -12.20 5.44 6.53
CA ALA A 37 -11.28 5.47 5.41
C ALA A 37 -11.22 6.88 4.80
N ALA A 38 -10.08 7.25 4.24
CA ALA A 38 -9.91 8.48 3.48
C ALA A 38 -8.67 8.38 2.54
N PRO A 39 -8.58 9.20 1.48
CA PRO A 39 -7.36 9.33 0.69
C PRO A 39 -6.15 9.73 1.56
N HIS A 40 -4.93 9.48 1.06
CA HIS A 40 -3.67 9.63 1.79
C HIS A 40 -3.57 10.92 2.59
N GLU A 41 -3.54 12.07 1.94
CA GLU A 41 -3.38 13.36 2.60
C GLU A 41 -4.54 13.68 3.56
N ASP A 42 -5.78 13.38 3.16
CA ASP A 42 -6.97 13.61 3.98
C ASP A 42 -6.93 12.79 5.27
N MET A 43 -6.48 11.53 5.21
CA MET A 43 -6.37 10.70 6.40
C MET A 43 -5.35 11.25 7.40
N PHE A 44 -4.17 11.70 6.95
CA PHE A 44 -3.19 12.31 7.83
C PHE A 44 -3.66 13.66 8.39
N ARG A 45 -4.40 14.44 7.61
CA ARG A 45 -5.03 15.67 8.10
C ARG A 45 -6.08 15.40 9.18
N ARG A 46 -6.93 14.37 9.00
CA ARG A 46 -7.90 13.93 10.02
C ARG A 46 -7.20 13.45 11.28
N TYR A 47 -6.10 12.72 11.15
CA TYR A 47 -5.28 12.29 12.27
C TYR A 47 -4.72 13.49 13.03
N GLY A 48 -4.10 14.45 12.34
CA GLY A 48 -3.55 15.67 12.95
C GLY A 48 -4.60 16.57 13.60
N ALA A 49 -5.84 16.57 13.07
CA ALA A 49 -6.97 17.29 13.65
C ALA A 49 -7.62 16.56 14.83
N GLY A 50 -7.12 15.37 15.21
CA GLY A 50 -7.70 14.57 16.29
C GLY A 50 -9.06 13.95 15.95
N ALA A 51 -9.42 13.86 14.69
CA ALA A 51 -10.62 13.14 14.24
C ALA A 51 -10.38 11.62 14.15
N VAL A 52 -9.13 11.18 14.18
CA VAL A 52 -8.65 9.81 14.21
C VAL A 52 -7.63 9.68 15.33
N ASP A 53 -7.75 8.67 16.18
CA ASP A 53 -6.86 8.43 17.32
C ASP A 53 -5.67 7.54 16.93
N MET A 54 -5.89 6.60 16.03
CA MET A 54 -4.93 5.61 15.55
C MET A 54 -5.05 5.44 14.04
N LEU A 55 -3.93 5.33 13.34
CA LEU A 55 -3.88 5.08 11.90
C LEU A 55 -3.14 3.78 11.62
N ALA A 56 -3.82 2.85 10.94
CA ALA A 56 -3.22 1.59 10.54
C ALA A 56 -2.36 1.76 9.30
N SER A 57 -1.15 1.16 9.34
CA SER A 57 -0.20 1.02 8.23
C SER A 57 0.24 2.33 7.54
N ALA A 58 0.75 3.30 8.33
CA ALA A 58 1.48 4.43 7.76
C ALA A 58 2.81 3.93 7.16
N TRP A 59 3.02 4.10 5.86
CA TRP A 59 4.24 3.68 5.15
C TRP A 59 5.35 4.72 5.29
N LEU A 60 6.32 4.43 6.14
CA LEU A 60 7.36 5.35 6.56
C LEU A 60 8.76 4.80 6.20
N PRO A 61 9.71 5.66 5.79
CA PRO A 61 9.60 7.12 5.69
C PRO A 61 9.16 7.63 4.29
N ALA A 62 9.34 6.86 3.20
CA ALA A 62 9.33 7.40 1.83
C ALA A 62 7.93 7.77 1.33
N SER A 63 6.93 6.91 1.57
CA SER A 63 5.60 7.11 0.99
C SER A 63 4.77 8.14 1.76
N HIS A 64 4.80 8.10 3.09
CA HIS A 64 3.91 8.91 3.93
C HIS A 64 4.64 9.84 4.91
N GLY A 65 5.98 9.86 4.92
CA GLY A 65 6.75 10.66 5.86
C GLY A 65 6.40 12.15 5.82
N ASP A 66 6.27 12.73 4.62
CA ASP A 66 5.90 14.14 4.44
C ASP A 66 4.51 14.46 5.02
N TYR A 67 3.56 13.54 4.92
CA TYR A 67 2.23 13.72 5.50
C TYR A 67 2.22 13.63 7.02
N LEU A 68 3.10 12.79 7.59
CA LEU A 68 3.21 12.63 9.05
C LEU A 68 4.06 13.73 9.69
N ALA A 69 5.03 14.29 8.99
CA ALA A 69 6.01 15.23 9.54
C ALA A 69 5.40 16.38 10.38
N PRO A 70 4.28 17.02 9.98
CA PRO A 70 3.66 18.09 10.79
C PRO A 70 3.12 17.60 12.14
N TYR A 71 2.89 16.30 12.30
CA TYR A 71 2.25 15.67 13.47
C TYR A 71 3.18 14.75 14.25
N ALA A 72 4.44 14.59 13.81
CA ALA A 72 5.39 13.63 14.35
C ALA A 72 5.61 13.77 15.86
N ALA A 73 5.67 15.01 16.37
CA ALA A 73 5.88 15.29 17.80
C ALA A 73 4.71 14.84 18.71
N GLN A 74 3.52 14.62 18.14
CA GLN A 74 2.32 14.15 18.87
C GLN A 74 1.98 12.70 18.54
N THR A 75 2.88 11.99 17.85
CA THR A 75 2.65 10.64 17.37
C THR A 75 3.57 9.66 18.07
N ARG A 76 2.99 8.60 18.61
CA ARG A 76 3.71 7.40 19.03
C ARG A 76 3.64 6.37 17.92
N THR A 77 4.80 5.90 17.48
CA THR A 77 4.90 4.75 16.58
C THR A 77 4.81 3.46 17.40
N LEU A 78 4.03 2.52 16.90
CA LEU A 78 3.91 1.17 17.41
C LEU A 78 4.56 0.17 16.45
N GLY A 79 4.12 -1.10 16.46
CA GLY A 79 4.70 -2.15 15.66
C GLY A 79 4.65 -1.92 14.14
N VAL A 80 5.57 -2.60 13.45
CA VAL A 80 5.61 -2.66 11.98
C VAL A 80 4.79 -3.87 11.54
N LEU A 81 3.65 -3.61 10.88
CA LEU A 81 2.72 -4.65 10.45
C LEU A 81 3.29 -5.46 9.28
N TYR A 82 3.97 -4.80 8.35
CA TYR A 82 4.62 -5.39 7.18
C TYR A 82 5.62 -4.41 6.57
N ARG A 83 6.41 -4.84 5.56
CA ARG A 83 7.41 -4.01 4.91
C ARG A 83 7.08 -3.80 3.44
N PRO A 84 6.35 -2.72 3.10
CA PRO A 84 5.98 -2.44 1.74
C PRO A 84 7.14 -1.87 0.91
N TYR A 85 7.05 -2.06 -0.40
CA TYR A 85 7.91 -1.41 -1.38
C TYR A 85 7.18 -1.24 -2.70
N CYS A 86 7.59 -0.24 -3.48
CA CYS A 86 7.03 0.05 -4.79
C CYS A 86 7.86 -0.61 -5.90
N ILE A 87 7.20 -0.94 -7.01
CA ILE A 87 7.84 -1.44 -8.23
C ILE A 87 7.23 -0.78 -9.47
N TRP A 88 8.01 -0.66 -10.51
CA TRP A 88 7.54 -0.67 -11.88
C TRP A 88 7.70 -2.08 -12.40
N GLY A 89 6.60 -2.74 -12.72
CA GLY A 89 6.59 -4.12 -13.16
C GLY A 89 6.15 -4.26 -14.61
N VAL A 90 6.57 -5.36 -15.23
CA VAL A 90 6.09 -5.79 -16.54
C VAL A 90 5.54 -7.21 -16.43
N PRO A 91 4.58 -7.61 -17.29
CA PRO A 91 4.13 -9.00 -17.36
C PRO A 91 5.30 -9.96 -17.64
N ASP A 92 5.23 -11.18 -17.13
CA ASP A 92 6.29 -12.20 -17.24
C ASP A 92 6.60 -12.64 -18.69
N TYR A 93 5.65 -12.45 -19.59
CA TYR A 93 5.86 -12.72 -21.02
C TYR A 93 6.66 -11.65 -21.77
N VAL A 94 6.98 -10.51 -21.14
CA VAL A 94 7.91 -9.52 -21.67
C VAL A 94 9.33 -10.07 -21.50
N PRO A 95 10.08 -10.32 -22.60
CA PRO A 95 11.38 -10.98 -22.51
C PRO A 95 12.38 -10.17 -21.64
N VAL A 96 13.12 -10.88 -20.81
CA VAL A 96 14.09 -10.24 -19.89
C VAL A 96 15.22 -9.55 -20.67
N ASP A 97 15.71 -10.17 -21.73
CA ASP A 97 16.73 -9.62 -22.63
C ASP A 97 16.25 -8.39 -23.41
N ALA A 98 14.94 -8.25 -23.58
CA ALA A 98 14.35 -7.05 -24.15
C ALA A 98 14.16 -5.92 -23.14
N VAL A 99 13.65 -6.20 -21.93
CA VAL A 99 13.35 -5.16 -20.92
C VAL A 99 13.71 -5.70 -19.55
N GLN A 100 14.84 -5.29 -19.00
CA GLN A 100 15.28 -5.63 -17.64
C GLN A 100 15.13 -4.45 -16.70
N SER A 101 15.39 -3.25 -17.19
CA SER A 101 15.43 -2.02 -16.39
C SER A 101 14.52 -0.93 -16.94
N VAL A 102 14.27 0.10 -16.16
CA VAL A 102 13.55 1.32 -16.59
C VAL A 102 14.27 1.99 -17.78
N ALA A 103 15.61 1.96 -17.81
CA ALA A 103 16.40 2.54 -18.90
C ALA A 103 16.15 1.86 -20.24
N ASP A 104 15.81 0.56 -20.26
CA ASP A 104 15.51 -0.16 -21.49
C ASP A 104 14.27 0.34 -22.22
N LEU A 105 13.36 1.02 -21.51
CA LEU A 105 12.18 1.65 -22.08
C LEU A 105 12.53 2.76 -23.10
N LEU A 106 13.77 3.28 -23.05
CA LEU A 106 14.28 4.28 -23.98
C LEU A 106 14.72 3.70 -25.32
N ARG A 107 14.97 2.38 -25.41
CA ARG A 107 15.41 1.76 -26.67
C ARG A 107 14.31 1.80 -27.71
N PRO A 108 14.58 2.22 -28.96
CA PRO A 108 13.57 2.39 -30.01
C PRO A 108 12.72 1.14 -30.25
N GLU A 109 13.36 -0.04 -30.27
CA GLU A 109 12.69 -1.33 -30.49
C GLU A 109 11.77 -1.74 -29.33
N VAL A 110 12.08 -1.35 -28.08
CA VAL A 110 11.24 -1.52 -26.92
C VAL A 110 10.11 -0.50 -26.96
N ALA A 111 10.48 0.74 -27.19
CA ALA A 111 9.57 1.84 -27.22
C ALA A 111 8.45 1.68 -28.26
N THR A 112 8.69 1.05 -29.42
CA THR A 112 7.65 0.76 -30.43
C THR A 112 6.65 -0.30 -29.98
N ARG A 113 7.00 -1.19 -29.06
CA ARG A 113 6.17 -2.30 -28.59
C ARG A 113 5.45 -1.99 -27.26
N MET A 114 6.06 -1.15 -26.43
CA MET A 114 5.56 -0.83 -25.09
C MET A 114 4.39 0.16 -25.15
N THR A 115 3.34 -0.12 -24.42
CA THR A 115 2.26 0.85 -24.20
C THR A 115 2.81 2.10 -23.50
N ARG A 116 2.45 3.29 -23.98
CA ARG A 116 2.95 4.56 -23.45
C ARG A 116 2.23 5.01 -22.20
N LEU A 117 0.98 4.61 -22.04
CA LEU A 117 0.21 4.92 -20.84
C LEU A 117 0.69 4.06 -19.68
N ILE A 118 1.05 4.72 -18.59
CA ILE A 118 1.32 4.12 -17.27
C ILE A 118 0.17 4.53 -16.36
N GLN A 119 -0.79 3.62 -16.22
CA GLN A 119 -1.98 3.86 -15.38
C GLN A 119 -1.62 3.61 -13.93
N GLY A 120 -1.69 4.65 -13.11
CA GLY A 120 -1.49 4.60 -11.68
C GLY A 120 -2.76 4.78 -10.88
N ILE A 121 -2.59 5.14 -9.61
CA ILE A 121 -3.66 5.39 -8.65
C ILE A 121 -3.75 6.88 -8.28
N ASN A 122 -4.40 7.21 -7.17
CA ASN A 122 -4.60 8.60 -6.77
C ASN A 122 -3.28 9.39 -6.61
N PRO A 123 -3.31 10.72 -6.80
CA PRO A 123 -2.09 11.54 -6.85
C PRO A 123 -1.33 11.60 -5.51
N GLY A 124 -1.99 11.34 -4.37
CA GLY A 124 -1.38 11.35 -3.05
C GLY A 124 -0.55 10.10 -2.73
N ALA A 125 -0.69 9.03 -3.51
CA ALA A 125 0.07 7.80 -3.30
C ALA A 125 1.56 7.99 -3.62
N GLY A 126 2.45 7.36 -2.85
CA GLY A 126 3.89 7.36 -3.09
C GLY A 126 4.22 6.89 -4.50
N ILE A 127 3.70 5.73 -4.91
CA ILE A 127 3.94 5.17 -6.25
C ILE A 127 3.52 6.13 -7.39
N SER A 128 2.49 6.95 -7.20
CA SER A 128 2.06 7.95 -8.20
C SER A 128 3.07 9.08 -8.32
N ARG A 129 3.60 9.58 -7.19
CA ARG A 129 4.66 10.60 -7.17
C ARG A 129 5.97 10.06 -7.75
N PHE A 130 6.36 8.85 -7.33
CA PHE A 130 7.57 8.17 -7.81
C PHE A 130 7.52 7.92 -9.31
N SER A 131 6.39 7.47 -9.84
CA SER A 131 6.22 7.20 -11.28
C SER A 131 6.38 8.47 -12.13
N LYS A 132 5.86 9.61 -11.66
CA LYS A 132 6.04 10.90 -12.35
C LYS A 132 7.52 11.33 -12.33
N ALA A 133 8.21 11.14 -11.20
CA ALA A 133 9.64 11.42 -11.10
C ALA A 133 10.47 10.52 -12.04
N ILE A 134 10.16 9.24 -12.12
CA ILE A 134 10.81 8.29 -13.04
C ILE A 134 10.67 8.74 -14.48
N ILE A 135 9.45 9.09 -14.93
CA ILE A 135 9.23 9.56 -16.30
C ILE A 135 10.10 10.77 -16.63
N GLN A 136 10.18 11.74 -15.72
CA GLN A 136 10.98 12.95 -15.90
C GLN A 136 12.49 12.67 -15.87
N GLN A 137 12.96 11.95 -14.86
CA GLN A 137 14.41 11.73 -14.66
C GLN A 137 15.03 10.86 -15.76
N TYR A 138 14.29 9.88 -16.26
CA TYR A 138 14.73 9.07 -17.39
C TYR A 138 14.44 9.72 -18.75
N GLY A 139 13.67 10.82 -18.82
CA GLY A 139 13.30 11.47 -20.08
C GLY A 139 12.34 10.62 -20.92
N LEU A 140 11.54 9.77 -20.31
CA LEU A 140 10.59 8.87 -21.00
C LEU A 140 9.46 9.64 -21.69
N ASP A 141 9.10 10.83 -21.21
CA ASP A 141 8.14 11.75 -21.80
C ASP A 141 8.49 12.11 -23.24
N ARG A 142 9.77 12.21 -23.59
CA ARG A 142 10.26 12.49 -24.96
C ARG A 142 9.88 11.39 -25.96
N LEU A 143 9.63 10.17 -25.46
CA LEU A 143 9.14 9.05 -26.24
C LEU A 143 7.62 8.84 -26.11
N GLY A 144 6.92 9.77 -25.48
CA GLY A 144 5.47 9.77 -25.30
C GLY A 144 4.95 8.94 -24.11
N TYR A 145 5.83 8.44 -23.24
CA TYR A 145 5.35 7.83 -21.99
C TYR A 145 4.74 8.89 -21.10
N HIS A 146 3.60 8.57 -20.52
CA HIS A 146 2.89 9.47 -19.63
C HIS A 146 2.19 8.68 -18.52
N PHE A 147 2.04 9.33 -17.38
CA PHE A 147 1.39 8.78 -16.21
C PHE A 147 0.00 9.38 -16.06
N GLU A 148 -1.01 8.53 -15.89
CA GLU A 148 -2.36 8.96 -15.55
C GLU A 148 -2.72 8.55 -14.13
N ASN A 149 -3.23 9.49 -13.36
CA ASN A 149 -3.84 9.20 -12.09
C ASN A 149 -5.20 8.51 -12.29
N GLY A 150 -5.59 7.68 -11.34
CA GLY A 150 -6.88 7.00 -11.35
C GLY A 150 -7.19 6.42 -9.97
N THR A 151 -8.10 5.49 -9.95
CA THR A 151 -8.40 4.66 -8.78
C THR A 151 -7.53 3.41 -8.75
N GLN A 152 -7.52 2.71 -7.63
CA GLN A 152 -6.91 1.38 -7.53
C GLN A 152 -7.51 0.42 -8.58
N ALA A 153 -8.83 0.48 -8.79
CA ALA A 153 -9.52 -0.35 -9.78
C ALA A 153 -9.05 -0.05 -11.22
N ASP A 154 -8.83 1.23 -11.56
CA ASP A 154 -8.34 1.61 -12.89
C ASP A 154 -6.96 1.02 -13.17
N CYS A 155 -6.03 1.09 -12.21
CA CYS A 155 -4.70 0.53 -12.31
C CYS A 155 -4.75 -0.99 -12.55
N PHE A 156 -5.52 -1.72 -11.76
CA PHE A 156 -5.59 -3.17 -11.84
C PHE A 156 -6.29 -3.63 -13.12
N MET A 157 -7.41 -3.00 -13.46
CA MET A 157 -8.17 -3.30 -14.67
C MET A 157 -7.33 -3.05 -15.93
N ARG A 158 -6.56 -1.96 -15.96
CA ARG A 158 -5.65 -1.67 -17.08
C ARG A 158 -4.59 -2.75 -17.25
N TYR A 159 -3.99 -3.21 -16.13
CA TYR A 159 -3.02 -4.29 -16.16
C TYR A 159 -3.64 -5.62 -16.64
N GLU A 160 -4.79 -6.01 -16.05
CA GLU A 160 -5.47 -7.27 -16.41
C GLU A 160 -5.91 -7.28 -17.89
N GLN A 161 -6.39 -6.15 -18.43
CA GLN A 161 -6.71 -6.00 -19.85
C GLN A 161 -5.48 -6.14 -20.75
N ALA A 162 -4.37 -5.47 -20.37
CA ALA A 162 -3.10 -5.59 -21.11
C ALA A 162 -2.57 -7.02 -21.08
N HIS A 163 -2.63 -7.67 -19.92
CA HIS A 163 -2.20 -9.06 -19.75
C HIS A 163 -3.03 -10.03 -20.63
N ALA A 164 -4.36 -9.87 -20.64
CA ALA A 164 -5.25 -10.70 -21.47
C ALA A 164 -4.98 -10.56 -22.99
N ARG A 165 -4.56 -9.36 -23.41
CA ARG A 165 -4.21 -9.07 -24.82
C ARG A 165 -2.73 -9.30 -25.13
N ARG A 166 -1.94 -9.73 -24.16
CA ARG A 166 -0.48 -9.87 -24.26
C ARG A 166 0.22 -8.58 -24.72
N GLU A 167 -0.31 -7.43 -24.32
CA GLU A 167 0.30 -6.13 -24.55
C GLU A 167 1.53 -5.95 -23.64
N TRP A 168 2.58 -5.35 -24.17
CA TRP A 168 3.70 -4.92 -23.34
C TRP A 168 3.32 -3.65 -22.60
N CYS A 169 3.28 -3.70 -21.28
CA CYS A 169 2.94 -2.55 -20.44
C CYS A 169 3.81 -2.50 -19.18
N VAL A 170 3.98 -1.30 -18.67
CA VAL A 170 4.48 -1.08 -17.30
C VAL A 170 3.28 -0.91 -16.38
N VAL A 171 3.29 -1.60 -15.24
CA VAL A 171 2.37 -1.38 -14.14
C VAL A 171 3.12 -0.80 -12.95
N PRO A 172 2.72 0.40 -12.46
CA PRO A 172 3.22 0.96 -11.21
C PRO A 172 2.48 0.26 -10.05
N LEU A 173 3.18 -0.58 -9.32
CA LEU A 173 2.59 -1.45 -8.33
C LEU A 173 3.39 -1.42 -7.03
N TRP A 174 2.92 -2.14 -6.04
CA TRP A 174 3.55 -2.24 -4.72
C TRP A 174 3.36 -3.64 -4.12
N HIS A 175 4.14 -3.94 -3.12
CA HIS A 175 3.92 -5.06 -2.21
C HIS A 175 3.57 -4.54 -0.81
N PRO A 176 2.61 -5.15 -0.10
CA PRO A 176 1.72 -6.25 -0.50
C PRO A 176 0.59 -5.78 -1.43
N GLN A 177 0.16 -6.66 -2.36
CA GLN A 177 -0.94 -6.35 -3.27
C GLN A 177 -1.44 -7.65 -3.95
N PHE A 178 -2.75 -7.77 -4.17
CA PHE A 178 -3.38 -9.03 -4.62
C PHE A 178 -3.02 -9.48 -6.04
N LEU A 179 -2.65 -8.58 -6.96
CA LEU A 179 -2.25 -8.96 -8.33
C LEU A 179 -1.06 -9.92 -8.35
N HIS A 180 -0.14 -9.81 -7.37
CA HIS A 180 0.98 -10.74 -7.24
C HIS A 180 0.56 -12.17 -6.89
N HIS A 181 -0.67 -12.34 -6.41
CA HIS A 181 -1.24 -13.67 -6.14
C HIS A 181 -1.70 -14.36 -7.43
N SER A 182 -2.24 -13.59 -8.38
CA SER A 182 -2.85 -14.10 -9.61
C SER A 182 -1.97 -13.97 -10.86
N HIS A 183 -0.94 -13.10 -10.82
CA HIS A 183 -0.10 -12.79 -11.96
C HIS A 183 1.38 -12.80 -11.57
N ARG A 184 2.21 -13.29 -12.49
CA ARG A 184 3.66 -13.12 -12.39
C ARG A 184 4.04 -11.77 -12.97
N ILE A 185 4.37 -10.83 -12.10
CA ILE A 185 4.78 -9.47 -12.47
C ILE A 185 6.26 -9.35 -12.16
N ARG A 186 7.06 -9.12 -13.16
CA ARG A 186 8.50 -8.96 -13.01
C ARG A 186 8.85 -7.49 -12.79
N PRO A 187 9.49 -7.14 -11.65
CA PRO A 187 9.95 -5.78 -11.42
C PRO A 187 11.05 -5.40 -12.42
N LEU A 188 11.07 -4.14 -12.81
CA LEU A 188 12.18 -3.52 -13.54
C LEU A 188 13.21 -2.99 -12.56
N ASP A 189 14.49 -3.12 -12.92
CA ASP A 189 15.59 -2.51 -12.19
C ASP A 189 15.48 -0.99 -12.31
N GLU A 190 15.52 -0.29 -11.15
CA GLU A 190 15.49 1.16 -11.04
C GLU A 190 16.67 1.62 -10.16
N PRO A 191 17.88 1.79 -10.76
CA PRO A 191 19.10 2.05 -10.00
C PRO A 191 19.23 3.46 -9.45
N LEU A 192 18.37 4.41 -9.84
CA LEU A 192 18.39 5.78 -9.32
C LEU A 192 17.69 5.91 -7.96
N GLY A 193 17.03 4.84 -7.47
CA GLY A 193 16.36 4.85 -6.17
C GLY A 193 15.05 5.66 -6.14
N LEU A 194 14.46 5.94 -7.30
CA LEU A 194 13.25 6.79 -7.41
C LEU A 194 11.97 6.11 -6.94
N LEU A 195 12.00 4.80 -6.69
CA LEU A 195 10.86 4.05 -6.13
C LEU A 195 10.76 4.12 -4.59
N GLY A 196 11.64 4.90 -3.93
CA GLY A 196 11.57 5.18 -2.50
C GLY A 196 12.11 4.06 -1.58
N GLY A 197 12.51 2.92 -2.14
CA GLY A 197 13.02 1.79 -1.35
C GLY A 197 11.92 1.05 -0.59
N GLN A 198 12.31 0.40 0.52
CA GLN A 198 11.39 -0.32 1.39
C GLN A 198 10.96 0.59 2.54
N ASP A 199 9.65 0.71 2.74
CA ASP A 199 9.03 1.38 3.89
C ASP A 199 8.72 0.38 5.01
N ASP A 200 8.48 0.89 6.21
CA ASP A 200 7.81 0.17 7.29
C ASP A 200 6.33 0.61 7.35
N ALA A 201 5.41 -0.33 7.20
CA ALA A 201 3.98 -0.10 7.42
C ALA A 201 3.70 -0.05 8.92
N THR A 202 3.85 1.12 9.50
CA THR A 202 3.85 1.35 10.93
C THR A 202 2.44 1.67 11.42
N LEU A 203 2.04 1.05 12.53
CA LEU A 203 0.87 1.45 13.28
C LEU A 203 1.22 2.71 14.09
N ILE A 204 0.46 3.79 13.93
CA ILE A 204 0.66 5.03 14.67
C ILE A 204 -0.56 5.39 15.51
N VAL A 205 -0.32 5.99 16.66
CA VAL A 205 -1.35 6.43 17.60
C VAL A 205 -1.01 7.81 18.14
N SER A 206 -2.02 8.64 18.37
CA SER A 206 -1.80 9.96 18.98
C SER A 206 -1.26 9.80 20.41
N GLU A 207 -0.24 10.59 20.74
CA GLU A 207 0.44 10.50 22.05
C GLU A 207 -0.51 10.71 23.25
N PRO A 208 -1.48 11.64 23.22
CA PRO A 208 -2.46 11.75 24.30
C PRO A 208 -3.27 10.47 24.48
N PHE A 209 -3.74 9.84 23.41
CA PHE A 209 -4.52 8.60 23.48
C PHE A 209 -3.68 7.42 23.96
N ALA A 210 -2.43 7.31 23.48
CA ALA A 210 -1.52 6.23 23.84
C ALA A 210 -1.17 6.19 25.34
N ARG A 211 -1.19 7.34 26.03
CA ARG A 211 -0.92 7.41 27.47
C ARG A 211 -1.96 6.70 28.32
N ASP A 212 -3.20 6.71 27.85
CA ASP A 212 -4.34 6.12 28.56
C ASP A 212 -4.60 4.66 28.17
N MET A 213 -3.84 4.14 27.17
CA MET A 213 -3.97 2.74 26.74
C MET A 213 -3.31 1.78 27.74
N PRO A 214 -3.94 0.63 28.03
CA PRO A 214 -3.33 -0.42 28.84
C PRO A 214 -2.00 -0.89 28.25
N ALA A 215 -0.99 -1.09 29.08
CA ALA A 215 0.34 -1.53 28.65
C ALA A 215 0.28 -2.87 27.89
N ALA A 216 -0.58 -3.81 28.31
CA ALA A 216 -0.76 -5.09 27.63
C ALA A 216 -1.28 -4.95 26.22
N LEU A 217 -2.20 -3.99 25.95
CA LEU A 217 -2.70 -3.69 24.62
C LEU A 217 -1.61 -3.07 23.73
N LEU A 218 -0.86 -2.10 24.26
CA LEU A 218 0.27 -1.49 23.54
C LEU A 218 1.31 -2.55 23.17
N GLU A 219 1.59 -3.48 24.07
CA GLU A 219 2.55 -4.56 23.83
C GLU A 219 2.03 -5.54 22.75
N GLU A 220 0.75 -5.90 22.77
CA GLU A 220 0.15 -6.73 21.73
C GLU A 220 0.17 -6.07 20.36
N LEU A 221 -0.19 -4.77 20.29
CA LEU A 221 -0.13 -4.00 19.04
C LEU A 221 1.30 -3.85 18.52
N ASN A 222 2.29 -3.68 19.40
CA ASN A 222 3.70 -3.63 19.02
C ASN A 222 4.24 -4.95 18.45
N ARG A 223 3.70 -6.09 18.88
CA ARG A 223 4.08 -7.42 18.38
C ARG A 223 3.33 -7.83 17.13
N LEU A 224 2.25 -7.13 16.77
CA LEU A 224 1.48 -7.46 15.60
C LEU A 224 2.32 -7.24 14.34
N SER A 225 2.74 -8.32 13.69
CA SER A 225 3.56 -8.29 12.47
C SER A 225 3.14 -9.40 11.50
N PRO A 226 1.97 -9.28 10.85
CA PRO A 226 1.49 -10.29 9.91
C PRO A 226 2.41 -10.47 8.70
N GLY A 227 3.10 -9.42 8.28
CA GLY A 227 4.01 -9.45 7.13
C GLY A 227 3.30 -9.37 5.77
N ASN A 228 4.12 -9.17 4.72
CA ASN A 228 3.63 -8.93 3.36
C ASN A 228 2.77 -10.08 2.82
N ALA A 229 3.14 -11.34 3.09
CA ALA A 229 2.42 -12.52 2.58
C ALA A 229 0.99 -12.58 3.10
N VAL A 230 0.80 -12.37 4.40
CA VAL A 230 -0.53 -12.37 5.03
C VAL A 230 -1.38 -11.21 4.50
N ILE A 231 -0.81 -10.01 4.42
CA ILE A 231 -1.57 -8.86 3.92
C ILE A 231 -1.94 -9.03 2.45
N SER A 232 -1.08 -9.62 1.60
CA SER A 232 -1.42 -9.96 0.22
C SER A 232 -2.54 -11.00 0.11
N GLU A 233 -2.53 -12.02 1.00
CA GLU A 233 -3.61 -13.01 1.08
C GLU A 233 -4.94 -12.35 1.46
N LEU A 234 -4.95 -11.53 2.51
CA LEU A 234 -6.15 -10.82 2.95
C LEU A 234 -6.67 -9.86 1.87
N ASP A 235 -5.77 -9.14 1.19
CA ASP A 235 -6.10 -8.27 0.07
C ASP A 235 -6.74 -9.05 -1.08
N HIS A 236 -6.23 -10.26 -1.38
CA HIS A 236 -6.83 -11.15 -2.37
C HIS A 236 -8.24 -11.60 -1.97
N LEU A 237 -8.45 -12.00 -0.71
CA LEU A 237 -9.76 -12.40 -0.21
C LEU A 237 -10.79 -11.25 -0.28
N ILE A 238 -10.34 -10.01 -0.06
CA ILE A 238 -11.19 -8.81 -0.17
C ILE A 238 -11.50 -8.51 -1.64
N CYS A 239 -10.47 -8.43 -2.49
CA CYS A 239 -10.61 -7.95 -3.86
C CYS A 239 -11.19 -9.00 -4.82
N ARG A 240 -11.02 -10.29 -4.55
CA ARG A 240 -11.39 -11.41 -5.43
C ARG A 240 -12.21 -12.49 -4.74
N GLY A 241 -12.08 -12.65 -3.43
CA GLY A 241 -12.82 -13.64 -2.63
C GLY A 241 -14.19 -13.17 -2.17
N GLY A 242 -14.59 -11.92 -2.42
CA GLY A 242 -15.87 -11.36 -2.02
C GLY A 242 -16.05 -11.19 -0.50
N MET A 243 -14.97 -11.25 0.28
CA MET A 243 -15.02 -11.04 1.73
C MET A 243 -14.92 -9.57 2.09
N SER A 244 -15.57 -9.17 3.18
CA SER A 244 -15.25 -7.91 3.84
C SER A 244 -13.87 -8.01 4.51
N ALA A 245 -13.23 -6.87 4.80
CA ALA A 245 -11.95 -6.84 5.48
C ALA A 245 -11.99 -7.54 6.85
N LEU A 246 -13.10 -7.38 7.58
CA LEU A 246 -13.31 -8.08 8.86
C LEU A 246 -13.43 -9.59 8.70
N GLN A 247 -14.18 -10.08 7.69
CA GLN A 247 -14.29 -11.51 7.42
C GLN A 247 -12.95 -12.13 7.06
N ALA A 248 -12.15 -11.45 6.23
CA ALA A 248 -10.81 -11.89 5.88
C ALA A 248 -9.88 -11.94 7.12
N ALA A 249 -9.92 -10.90 7.96
CA ALA A 249 -9.17 -10.86 9.22
C ALA A 249 -9.59 -11.98 10.18
N ASP A 250 -10.88 -12.22 10.36
CA ASP A 250 -11.43 -13.28 11.22
C ASP A 250 -10.96 -14.66 10.75
N ALA A 251 -11.02 -14.92 9.44
CA ALA A 251 -10.57 -16.17 8.85
C ALA A 251 -9.07 -16.45 9.11
N TRP A 252 -8.25 -15.40 9.03
CA TRP A 252 -6.81 -15.52 9.32
C TRP A 252 -6.55 -15.72 10.80
N LEU A 253 -7.17 -14.91 11.68
CA LEU A 253 -6.99 -15.00 13.13
C LEU A 253 -7.41 -16.39 13.67
N ALA A 254 -8.49 -16.96 13.15
CA ALA A 254 -8.95 -18.29 13.54
C ALA A 254 -7.90 -19.38 13.20
N ARG A 255 -7.23 -19.28 12.05
CA ARG A 255 -6.15 -20.21 11.66
C ARG A 255 -4.89 -20.01 12.49
N SER A 256 -4.53 -18.77 12.77
CA SER A 256 -3.32 -18.44 13.54
C SER A 256 -3.41 -18.80 15.01
N ALA A 257 -4.62 -18.84 15.57
CA ALA A 257 -4.85 -19.30 16.95
C ALA A 257 -4.84 -20.83 17.10
N ALA A 258 -4.89 -21.57 15.98
CA ALA A 258 -4.87 -23.04 15.96
C ALA A 258 -3.45 -23.63 15.76
N LEU A 259 -2.45 -22.77 15.53
CA LEU A 259 -1.02 -23.10 15.39
C LEU A 259 -0.26 -22.80 16.70
#